data_41e7da4d4c7b0275654b385581e74555
#
_entry.id   41e7da4d4c7b0275654b385581e74555
#
_cell.length_a   1.000
_cell.length_b   1.000
_cell.length_c   1.000
_cell.angle_alpha   90.00
_cell.angle_beta   90.00
_cell.angle_gamma   90.00
#
_symmetry.space_group_name_H-M   'P 1'
#
loop_
_entity.id
_entity.type
_entity.pdbx_description
1 polymer ?
#
loop_
_entity_poly.entity_id
_entity_poly.type
_entity_poly.pdbx_seq_one_letter_code
_entity_poly.pdbx_strand_id
1 'polypeptide(L)'
;LQSIIDKYPERHFKLMQATTHTRKLALFDLSGKDTIFQSPVKLTTLDSTPDAQLNGMFYYQSFQVNGDRQKLLYNTLQKVLTEPADMNSGYMLSVDNKAEATTLVLLTAWADFEALTAWKESETFTSLKNFTSMGSDNSYYDEIYKPIF
;
A
#
# COMPACT_ATOMS: atom_id res chain seq x y z
N LEU A 1 -19.37 -2.15 10.14
CA LEU A 1 -18.68 -2.11 8.84
C LEU A 1 -19.30 -3.05 7.83
N GLN A 2 -19.74 -4.25 8.26
CA GLN A 2 -20.42 -5.17 7.35
C GLN A 2 -21.72 -4.56 6.79
N SER A 3 -22.44 -3.77 7.58
CA SER A 3 -23.66 -3.11 7.12
C SER A 3 -23.39 -2.08 6.01
N ILE A 4 -22.23 -1.43 6.03
CA ILE A 4 -21.82 -0.51 4.95
C ILE A 4 -21.54 -1.29 3.68
N ILE A 5 -20.85 -2.41 3.78
CA ILE A 5 -20.55 -3.27 2.64
C ILE A 5 -21.85 -3.75 1.99
N ASP A 6 -22.79 -4.19 2.79
CA ASP A 6 -24.10 -4.69 2.33
C ASP A 6 -24.93 -3.58 1.69
N LYS A 7 -24.83 -2.35 2.19
CA LYS A 7 -25.58 -1.19 1.68
C LYS A 7 -25.08 -0.73 0.31
N TYR A 8 -23.80 -0.93 0.02
CA TYR A 8 -23.16 -0.47 -1.23
C TYR A 8 -22.52 -1.65 -1.97
N PRO A 9 -23.32 -2.63 -2.45
CA PRO A 9 -22.77 -3.83 -3.07
C PRO A 9 -22.02 -3.58 -4.37
N GLU A 10 -22.27 -2.45 -5.04
CA GLU A 10 -21.57 -2.07 -6.27
C GLU A 10 -20.16 -1.53 -6.04
N ARG A 11 -19.80 -1.26 -4.78
CA ARG A 11 -18.45 -0.79 -4.43
C ARG A 11 -17.58 -1.98 -4.07
N HIS A 12 -16.33 -1.92 -4.45
CA HIS A 12 -15.35 -2.96 -4.16
C HIS A 12 -14.69 -2.67 -2.81
N PHE A 13 -15.37 -3.04 -1.74
CA PHE A 13 -14.83 -2.92 -0.38
C PHE A 13 -14.03 -4.15 0.00
N LYS A 14 -12.90 -3.92 0.68
CA LYS A 14 -12.12 -4.97 1.34
C LYS A 14 -11.96 -4.59 2.80
N LEU A 15 -12.54 -5.38 3.70
CA LEU A 15 -12.36 -5.20 5.14
C LEU A 15 -11.15 -6.03 5.57
N MET A 16 -10.17 -5.36 6.15
CA MET A 16 -8.88 -5.95 6.47
C MET A 16 -8.55 -5.71 7.94
N GLN A 17 -7.72 -6.58 8.49
CA GLN A 17 -7.25 -6.48 9.86
C GLN A 17 -5.73 -6.39 9.87
N ALA A 18 -5.19 -5.42 10.62
CA ALA A 18 -3.75 -5.28 10.81
C ALA A 18 -3.21 -6.47 11.59
N THR A 19 -2.06 -7.00 11.17
CA THR A 19 -1.48 -8.18 11.82
C THR A 19 -0.73 -7.85 13.11
N THR A 20 -0.15 -6.64 13.20
CA THR A 20 0.59 -6.20 14.38
C THR A 20 -0.31 -5.58 15.44
N HIS A 21 -1.46 -5.07 15.04
CA HIS A 21 -2.45 -4.45 15.92
C HIS A 21 -3.81 -5.07 15.60
N THR A 22 -4.12 -6.20 16.21
CA THR A 22 -5.29 -7.01 15.88
C THR A 22 -6.63 -6.28 16.06
N ARG A 23 -6.65 -5.19 16.82
CA ARG A 23 -7.85 -4.35 16.98
C ARG A 23 -8.00 -3.29 15.89
N LYS A 24 -6.96 -3.08 15.09
CA LYS A 24 -6.98 -2.10 14.01
C LYS A 24 -7.59 -2.72 12.77
N LEU A 25 -8.71 -2.18 12.35
CA LEU A 25 -9.38 -2.58 11.12
C LEU A 25 -9.23 -1.48 10.07
N ALA A 26 -9.18 -1.86 8.81
CA ALA A 26 -9.14 -0.93 7.70
C ALA A 26 -10.15 -1.38 6.65
N LEU A 27 -10.89 -0.42 6.11
CA LEU A 27 -11.80 -0.67 5.01
C LEU A 27 -11.23 0.01 3.77
N PHE A 28 -10.91 -0.80 2.76
CA PHE A 28 -10.38 -0.32 1.49
C PHE A 28 -11.53 -0.23 0.48
N ASP A 29 -11.75 0.97 -0.05
CA ASP A 29 -12.71 1.19 -1.14
C ASP A 29 -11.92 1.24 -2.45
N LEU A 30 -12.07 0.20 -3.26
CA LEU A 30 -11.35 0.02 -4.51
C LEU A 30 -12.19 0.41 -5.72
N SER A 31 -13.36 1.03 -5.52
CA SER A 31 -14.31 1.35 -6.60
C SER A 31 -13.89 2.52 -7.48
N GLY A 32 -13.03 3.40 -6.98
CA GLY A 32 -12.68 4.63 -7.67
C GLY A 32 -13.79 5.69 -7.64
N LYS A 33 -14.88 5.43 -6.93
CA LYS A 33 -16.00 6.37 -6.80
C LYS A 33 -15.74 7.40 -5.71
N ASP A 34 -16.51 8.48 -5.72
CA ASP A 34 -16.43 9.49 -4.66
C ASP A 34 -16.69 8.85 -3.29
N THR A 35 -15.93 9.32 -2.29
CA THR A 35 -16.01 8.74 -0.96
C THR A 35 -17.38 8.98 -0.30
N ILE A 36 -17.80 7.98 0.49
CA ILE A 36 -18.97 8.09 1.36
C ILE A 36 -18.55 8.33 2.82
N PHE A 37 -17.24 8.44 3.08
CA PHE A 37 -16.71 8.59 4.44
C PHE A 37 -16.34 10.04 4.71
N GLN A 38 -16.40 10.45 6.00
CA GLN A 38 -16.12 11.83 6.40
C GLN A 38 -14.64 12.18 6.37
N SER A 39 -13.77 11.25 6.73
CA SER A 39 -12.34 11.51 6.84
C SER A 39 -11.52 10.38 6.19
N PRO A 40 -11.69 10.17 4.88
CA PRO A 40 -10.95 9.13 4.20
C PRO A 40 -9.51 9.55 3.94
N VAL A 41 -8.62 8.56 3.84
CA VAL A 41 -7.33 8.76 3.19
C VAL A 41 -7.53 8.43 1.71
N LYS A 42 -7.34 9.41 0.85
CA LYS A 42 -7.48 9.24 -0.59
C LYS A 42 -6.12 9.01 -1.21
N LEU A 43 -6.02 8.02 -2.07
CA LEU A 43 -4.81 7.64 -2.75
C LEU A 43 -5.05 7.60 -4.25
N THR A 44 -4.12 8.15 -5.01
CA THR A 44 -4.16 8.13 -6.48
C THR A 44 -3.08 7.20 -6.99
N THR A 45 -3.45 6.30 -7.89
CA THR A 45 -2.50 5.36 -8.51
C THR A 45 -1.58 6.09 -9.48
N LEU A 46 -0.29 5.97 -9.26
CA LEU A 46 0.74 6.52 -10.15
C LEU A 46 1.28 5.46 -11.11
N ASP A 47 1.38 4.22 -10.65
CA ASP A 47 1.87 3.10 -11.44
C ASP A 47 1.39 1.79 -10.79
N SER A 48 1.40 0.70 -11.55
CA SER A 48 1.00 -0.61 -11.04
C SER A 48 1.64 -1.72 -11.84
N THR A 49 1.61 -2.94 -11.28
CA THR A 49 1.93 -4.15 -12.06
C THR A 49 0.87 -4.37 -13.14
N PRO A 50 1.20 -5.05 -14.25
CA PRO A 50 0.21 -5.37 -15.28
C PRO A 50 -0.96 -6.17 -14.68
N ASP A 51 -2.19 -5.84 -15.12
CA ASP A 51 -3.42 -6.52 -14.69
C ASP A 51 -3.58 -6.61 -13.17
N ALA A 52 -3.13 -5.58 -12.46
CA ALA A 52 -3.12 -5.58 -11.00
C ALA A 52 -4.51 -5.67 -10.40
N GLN A 53 -4.68 -6.58 -9.45
CA GLN A 53 -5.89 -6.75 -8.66
C GLN A 53 -5.51 -7.02 -7.20
N LEU A 54 -6.15 -6.33 -6.27
CA LEU A 54 -5.85 -6.45 -4.85
C LEU A 54 -6.59 -7.65 -4.25
N ASN A 55 -5.93 -8.80 -4.22
CA ASN A 55 -6.44 -10.04 -3.65
C ASN A 55 -5.46 -10.58 -2.62
N GLY A 56 -5.96 -11.23 -1.56
CA GLY A 56 -5.15 -11.84 -0.52
C GLY A 56 -4.73 -10.87 0.57
N MET A 57 -3.51 -11.00 1.04
CA MET A 57 -2.94 -10.13 2.06
C MET A 57 -2.38 -8.87 1.42
N PHE A 58 -2.49 -7.74 2.13
CA PHE A 58 -1.92 -6.47 1.68
C PHE A 58 -0.72 -6.11 2.54
N TYR A 59 0.35 -5.66 1.90
CA TYR A 59 1.46 -5.00 2.58
C TYR A 59 1.46 -3.53 2.17
N TYR A 60 1.18 -2.67 3.15
CA TYR A 60 1.08 -1.22 2.97
C TYR A 60 2.36 -0.58 3.49
N GLN A 61 3.06 0.15 2.63
CA GLN A 61 4.29 0.85 2.99
C GLN A 61 4.15 2.32 2.60
N SER A 62 4.31 3.21 3.58
CA SER A 62 4.24 4.66 3.37
C SER A 62 5.63 5.26 3.56
N PHE A 63 6.12 5.93 2.53
CA PHE A 63 7.45 6.55 2.50
C PHE A 63 7.31 8.06 2.40
N GLN A 64 7.87 8.78 3.36
CA GLN A 64 7.98 10.22 3.26
C GLN A 64 9.45 10.60 3.31
N VAL A 65 9.96 11.19 2.22
CA VAL A 65 11.35 11.60 2.08
C VAL A 65 11.38 13.06 1.64
N ASN A 66 12.52 13.73 1.88
CA ASN A 66 12.66 15.10 1.44
C ASN A 66 12.71 15.20 -0.09
N GLY A 67 12.54 16.40 -0.65
CA GLY A 67 12.37 16.60 -2.07
C GLY A 67 13.53 16.07 -2.93
N ASP A 68 14.76 16.14 -2.43
CA ASP A 68 15.95 15.69 -3.18
C ASP A 68 15.94 14.18 -3.40
N ARG A 69 15.34 13.43 -2.47
CA ARG A 69 15.32 11.96 -2.52
C ARG A 69 14.04 11.42 -3.14
N GLN A 70 13.05 12.24 -3.38
CA GLN A 70 11.75 11.79 -3.85
C GLN A 70 11.83 11.13 -5.23
N LYS A 71 12.62 11.68 -6.13
CA LYS A 71 12.80 11.11 -7.47
C LYS A 71 13.48 9.74 -7.40
N LEU A 72 14.48 9.59 -6.53
CA LEU A 72 15.16 8.32 -6.33
C LEU A 72 14.18 7.26 -5.77
N LEU A 73 13.37 7.65 -4.80
CA LEU A 73 12.33 6.77 -4.25
C LEU A 73 11.34 6.36 -5.34
N TYR A 74 10.86 7.32 -6.13
CA TYR A 74 9.91 7.03 -7.21
C TYR A 74 10.49 6.00 -8.18
N ASN A 75 11.74 6.20 -8.62
CA ASN A 75 12.39 5.29 -9.55
C ASN A 75 12.59 3.90 -8.93
N THR A 76 12.92 3.84 -7.64
CA THR A 76 13.09 2.57 -6.91
C THR A 76 11.76 1.81 -6.82
N LEU A 77 10.68 2.51 -6.52
CA LEU A 77 9.34 1.89 -6.47
C LEU A 77 8.90 1.40 -7.86
N GLN A 78 9.16 2.18 -8.91
CA GLN A 78 8.88 1.73 -10.28
C GLN A 78 9.61 0.43 -10.60
N LYS A 79 10.88 0.33 -10.22
CA LYS A 79 11.66 -0.87 -10.44
C LYS A 79 11.07 -2.08 -9.70
N VAL A 80 10.60 -1.88 -8.48
CA VAL A 80 9.92 -2.94 -7.71
C VAL A 80 8.72 -3.48 -8.50
N LEU A 81 7.94 -2.59 -9.12
CA LEU A 81 6.76 -2.99 -9.88
C LEU A 81 7.10 -3.67 -11.21
N THR A 82 8.30 -3.44 -11.76
CA THR A 82 8.74 -4.13 -12.98
C THR A 82 9.34 -5.50 -12.69
N GLU A 83 9.66 -5.79 -11.44
CA GLU A 83 10.23 -7.06 -10.99
C GLU A 83 9.37 -7.67 -9.89
N PRO A 84 8.10 -8.05 -10.20
CA PRO A 84 7.13 -8.36 -9.14
C PRO A 84 7.34 -9.70 -8.44
N ALA A 85 8.21 -10.59 -8.95
CA ALA A 85 8.47 -11.90 -8.35
C ALA A 85 7.15 -12.66 -8.07
N ASP A 86 6.91 -13.09 -6.82
CA ASP A 86 5.70 -13.81 -6.42
C ASP A 86 4.57 -12.90 -5.91
N MET A 87 4.69 -11.60 -6.13
CA MET A 87 3.66 -10.62 -5.78
C MET A 87 2.42 -10.85 -6.65
N ASN A 88 1.24 -10.88 -6.04
CA ASN A 88 -0.02 -10.96 -6.81
C ASN A 88 -0.23 -9.67 -7.61
N SER A 89 -0.01 -8.54 -6.99
CA SER A 89 -0.12 -7.24 -7.62
C SER A 89 0.57 -6.18 -6.77
N GLY A 90 0.89 -5.06 -7.39
CA GLY A 90 1.47 -3.92 -6.67
C GLY A 90 1.03 -2.60 -7.28
N TYR A 91 0.89 -1.61 -6.42
CA TYR A 91 0.49 -0.25 -6.79
C TYR A 91 1.43 0.75 -6.14
N MET A 92 1.87 1.73 -6.91
CA MET A 92 2.50 2.93 -6.37
C MET A 92 1.46 4.04 -6.36
N LEU A 93 1.24 4.62 -5.18
CA LEU A 93 0.16 5.58 -4.94
C LEU A 93 0.73 6.88 -4.36
N SER A 94 0.07 7.98 -4.67
CA SER A 94 0.31 9.25 -3.97
C SER A 94 -0.85 9.52 -3.01
N VAL A 95 -0.55 10.20 -1.91
CA VAL A 95 -1.58 10.63 -0.95
C VAL A 95 -2.16 11.97 -1.44
N ASP A 96 -3.50 12.01 -1.58
CA ASP A 96 -4.20 13.21 -2.04
C ASP A 96 -4.39 14.21 -0.90
N ASN A 97 -3.26 14.72 -0.39
CA ASN A 97 -3.23 15.73 0.67
C ASN A 97 -2.00 16.62 0.46
N LYS A 98 -2.19 17.91 0.33
CA LYS A 98 -1.09 18.84 0.10
C LYS A 98 -0.01 18.80 1.18
N ALA A 99 -0.41 18.57 2.45
CA ALA A 99 0.53 18.48 3.55
C ALA A 99 1.42 17.23 3.46
N GLU A 100 0.99 16.23 2.67
CA GLU A 100 1.69 14.96 2.50
C GLU A 100 2.10 14.72 1.03
N ALA A 101 2.30 15.81 0.27
CA ALA A 101 2.63 15.73 -1.16
C ALA A 101 3.94 14.98 -1.44
N THR A 102 4.82 14.85 -0.43
CA THR A 102 6.08 14.10 -0.56
C THR A 102 5.95 12.63 -0.15
N THR A 103 4.76 12.18 0.20
CA THR A 103 4.52 10.81 0.63
C THR A 103 4.13 9.94 -0.55
N LEU A 104 4.86 8.83 -0.72
CA LEU A 104 4.52 7.79 -1.68
C LEU A 104 4.16 6.51 -0.93
N VAL A 105 3.18 5.79 -1.44
CA VAL A 105 2.72 4.53 -0.87
C VAL A 105 2.97 3.41 -1.86
N LEU A 106 3.54 2.32 -1.37
CA LEU A 106 3.62 1.06 -2.11
C LEU A 106 2.64 0.09 -1.45
N LEU A 107 1.61 -0.29 -2.19
CA LEU A 107 0.63 -1.26 -1.74
C LEU A 107 0.76 -2.52 -2.56
N THR A 108 1.14 -3.62 -1.92
CA THR A 108 1.35 -4.90 -2.59
C THR A 108 0.41 -5.95 -2.03
N ALA A 109 0.02 -6.88 -2.89
CA ALA A 109 -0.89 -7.96 -2.52
C ALA A 109 -0.17 -9.30 -2.70
N TRP A 110 -0.38 -10.21 -1.75
CA TRP A 110 0.33 -11.47 -1.63
C TRP A 110 -0.64 -12.61 -1.33
N ALA A 111 -0.35 -13.79 -1.87
CA ALA A 111 -1.18 -14.97 -1.63
C ALA A 111 -1.15 -15.39 -0.16
N ASP A 112 0.04 -15.31 0.47
CA ASP A 112 0.23 -15.72 1.85
C ASP A 112 1.43 -15.02 2.47
N PHE A 113 1.61 -15.24 3.77
CA PHE A 113 2.68 -14.62 4.54
C PHE A 113 4.07 -15.11 4.12
N GLU A 114 4.16 -16.35 3.65
CA GLU A 114 5.45 -16.92 3.23
C GLU A 114 5.99 -16.23 1.99
N ALA A 115 5.13 -15.96 1.01
CA ALA A 115 5.53 -15.24 -0.20
C ALA A 115 6.01 -13.83 0.12
N LEU A 116 5.33 -13.13 1.03
CA LEU A 116 5.75 -11.81 1.48
C LEU A 116 7.10 -11.87 2.20
N THR A 117 7.28 -12.83 3.10
CA THR A 117 8.53 -12.99 3.84
C THR A 117 9.71 -13.25 2.90
N ALA A 118 9.51 -14.10 1.89
CA ALA A 118 10.55 -14.37 0.89
C ALA A 118 10.93 -13.09 0.12
N TRP A 119 9.94 -12.27 -0.24
CA TRP A 119 10.21 -11.01 -0.93
C TRP A 119 10.98 -10.03 -0.05
N LYS A 120 10.71 -10.00 1.26
CA LYS A 120 11.42 -9.14 2.20
C LYS A 120 12.90 -9.52 2.32
N GLU A 121 13.26 -10.73 1.96
CA GLU A 121 14.66 -11.19 1.95
C GLU A 121 15.31 -11.03 0.59
N SER A 122 14.58 -10.54 -0.41
CA SER A 122 15.08 -10.38 -1.78
C SER A 122 15.93 -9.13 -1.96
N GLU A 123 16.71 -9.08 -3.04
CA GLU A 123 17.48 -7.90 -3.42
C GLU A 123 16.56 -6.73 -3.77
N THR A 124 15.40 -7.01 -4.34
CA THR A 124 14.41 -5.99 -4.69
C THR A 124 13.96 -5.24 -3.43
N PHE A 125 13.65 -5.96 -2.36
CA PHE A 125 13.29 -5.31 -1.10
C PHE A 125 14.49 -4.60 -0.46
N THR A 126 15.70 -5.14 -0.61
CA THR A 126 16.91 -4.53 -0.09
C THR A 126 17.10 -3.13 -0.64
N SER A 127 16.73 -2.89 -1.90
CA SER A 127 16.82 -1.56 -2.51
C SER A 127 15.93 -0.52 -1.82
N LEU A 128 14.86 -0.96 -1.13
CA LEU A 128 13.97 -0.08 -0.39
C LEU A 128 14.47 0.26 1.01
N LYS A 129 15.40 -0.51 1.56
CA LYS A 129 15.84 -0.34 2.96
C LYS A 129 16.40 1.04 3.25
N ASN A 130 16.99 1.69 2.26
CA ASN A 130 17.51 3.05 2.43
C ASN A 130 16.41 4.07 2.70
N PHE A 131 15.16 3.73 2.42
CA PHE A 131 14.00 4.60 2.60
C PHE A 131 13.13 4.18 3.79
N THR A 132 13.46 3.06 4.46
CA THR A 132 12.67 2.54 5.57
C THR A 132 13.18 2.99 6.93
N SER A 133 14.35 3.61 7.00
CA SER A 133 14.89 4.15 8.25
C SER A 133 14.21 5.48 8.57
N MET A 134 13.91 5.69 9.86
CA MET A 134 13.38 6.96 10.32
C MET A 134 14.52 7.88 10.72
N GLY A 135 14.38 9.16 10.41
CA GLY A 135 15.38 10.17 10.74
C GLY A 135 14.81 11.56 10.53
N SER A 136 15.68 12.60 10.53
CA SER A 136 15.22 13.98 10.36
C SER A 136 14.62 14.25 8.98
N ASP A 137 15.05 13.51 7.97
CA ASP A 137 14.64 13.73 6.57
C ASP A 137 13.67 12.67 6.05
N ASN A 138 13.49 11.56 6.79
CA ASN A 138 12.68 10.44 6.33
C ASN A 138 11.68 10.05 7.40
N SER A 139 10.48 9.68 6.94
CA SER A 139 9.47 9.03 7.76
C SER A 139 8.99 7.78 7.02
N TYR A 140 8.82 6.68 7.74
CA TYR A 140 8.40 5.42 7.16
C TYR A 140 7.39 4.74 8.09
N TYR A 141 6.34 4.20 7.48
CA TYR A 141 5.33 3.40 8.19
C TYR A 141 4.97 2.20 7.34
N ASP A 142 4.85 1.03 7.94
CA ASP A 142 4.32 -0.13 7.24
C ASP A 142 3.31 -0.88 8.09
N GLU A 143 2.47 -1.65 7.42
CA GLU A 143 1.48 -2.52 8.04
C GLU A 143 1.13 -3.66 7.10
N ILE A 144 0.93 -4.84 7.66
CA ILE A 144 0.43 -6.00 6.92
C ILE A 144 -1.02 -6.19 7.32
N TYR A 145 -1.90 -6.23 6.32
CA TYR A 145 -3.33 -6.43 6.51
C TYR A 145 -3.75 -7.78 5.95
N LYS A 146 -4.58 -8.50 6.68
CA LYS A 146 -5.18 -9.75 6.22
C LYS A 146 -6.68 -9.58 6.06
N PRO A 147 -7.31 -10.27 5.08
CA PRO A 147 -8.75 -10.17 4.92
C PRO A 147 -9.48 -10.81 6.10
N ILE A 148 -10.59 -10.21 6.49
CA ILE A 148 -11.48 -10.77 7.51
C ILE A 148 -12.50 -11.71 6.86
N PHE A 149 -12.97 -11.35 5.66
CA PHE A 149 -13.86 -12.17 4.84
C PHE A 149 -13.73 -11.88 3.36
#